data_8e51832594af5b4e8be7217d0cdfb510
#
_entry.id   8e51832594af5b4e8be7217d0cdfb510
#
_cell.length_a   1.000
_cell.length_b   1.000
_cell.length_c   1.000
_cell.angle_alpha   90.00
_cell.angle_beta   90.00
_cell.angle_gamma   90.00
#
_symmetry.space_group_name_H-M   'P 1'
#
loop_
_entity.id
_entity.type
_entity.pdbx_description
1 polymer ?
#
loop_
_entity_poly.entity_id
_entity_poly.type
_entity_poly.pdbx_seq_one_letter_code
_entity_poly.pdbx_strand_id
1 'polypeptide(L)'
;MLSLQDPGTRKKVLAVTVLSGICLVAGMIYGCHKEQRATQPTVMPYQDTTDPVKAADKLKLSDDSAKAVTGEIYHIQQTQPTPQVTYYVQAPDLTSGAETVARDIREAKPSVPAAAREKTDRTVVTADHDRQKVDVYKVSLRKPHKIKVGAMTADGKTYGGIGYQAGKWEGMVYTRSGKKIEAVSITYTLAEW
;
A
#
# COMPACT_ATOMS: atom_id res chain seq x y z
N MET A 1 24.74 25.80 -28.10
CA MET A 1 24.28 24.56 -28.73
C MET A 1 25.31 23.48 -28.46
N LEU A 2 25.06 22.55 -27.56
CA LEU A 2 25.93 21.39 -27.28
C LEU A 2 25.78 20.40 -28.43
N SER A 3 26.86 20.21 -29.21
CA SER A 3 26.88 19.23 -30.30
C SER A 3 26.80 17.82 -29.75
N LEU A 4 25.65 17.16 -29.92
CA LEU A 4 25.41 15.76 -29.58
C LEU A 4 26.15 14.74 -30.49
N GLN A 5 27.06 15.21 -31.36
CA GLN A 5 27.77 14.35 -32.32
C GLN A 5 29.09 13.77 -31.78
N ASP A 6 29.63 14.30 -30.69
CA ASP A 6 30.85 13.78 -30.10
C ASP A 6 30.56 12.49 -29.29
N PRO A 7 31.22 11.34 -29.59
CA PRO A 7 31.00 10.07 -28.90
C PRO A 7 31.28 10.15 -27.40
N GLY A 8 32.15 11.06 -26.95
CA GLY A 8 32.44 11.31 -25.55
C GLY A 8 31.26 11.97 -24.82
N THR A 9 30.60 12.90 -25.46
CA THR A 9 29.41 13.62 -24.94
C THR A 9 28.21 12.70 -24.87
N ARG A 10 28.00 11.82 -25.86
CA ARG A 10 26.93 10.81 -25.86
C ARG A 10 27.05 9.82 -24.69
N LYS A 11 28.27 9.35 -24.40
CA LYS A 11 28.50 8.44 -23.25
C LYS A 11 28.21 9.14 -21.93
N LYS A 12 28.61 10.40 -21.76
CA LYS A 12 28.34 11.20 -20.54
C LYS A 12 26.86 11.47 -20.35
N VAL A 13 26.13 11.86 -21.39
CA VAL A 13 24.68 12.08 -21.36
C VAL A 13 23.95 10.76 -21.03
N LEU A 14 24.34 9.64 -21.66
CA LEU A 14 23.74 8.34 -21.37
C LEU A 14 23.99 7.92 -19.93
N ALA A 15 25.20 8.12 -19.40
CA ALA A 15 25.54 7.80 -18.01
C ALA A 15 24.73 8.64 -17.01
N VAL A 16 24.55 9.93 -17.26
CA VAL A 16 23.75 10.83 -16.41
C VAL A 16 22.28 10.44 -16.44
N THR A 17 21.73 10.09 -17.61
CA THR A 17 20.33 9.67 -17.74
C THR A 17 20.07 8.35 -17.01
N VAL A 18 20.99 7.39 -17.15
CA VAL A 18 20.88 6.10 -16.44
C VAL A 18 21.00 6.29 -14.92
N LEU A 19 21.96 7.11 -14.48
CA LEU A 19 22.14 7.39 -13.04
C LEU A 19 20.92 8.10 -12.45
N SER A 20 20.36 9.08 -13.16
CA SER A 20 19.13 9.78 -12.76
C SER A 20 17.94 8.83 -12.69
N GLY A 21 17.80 7.91 -13.65
CA GLY A 21 16.77 6.87 -13.62
C GLY A 21 16.92 5.93 -12.43
N ILE A 22 18.13 5.50 -12.11
CA ILE A 22 18.41 4.65 -10.93
C ILE A 22 18.09 5.38 -9.63
N CYS A 23 18.46 6.66 -9.50
CA CYS A 23 18.14 7.47 -8.32
C CYS A 23 16.63 7.67 -8.14
N LEU A 24 15.88 7.89 -9.24
CA LEU A 24 14.42 7.99 -9.18
C LEU A 24 13.78 6.66 -8.73
N VAL A 25 14.21 5.54 -9.30
CA VAL A 25 13.71 4.21 -8.91
C VAL A 25 14.08 3.89 -7.48
N ALA A 26 15.32 4.17 -7.05
CA ALA A 26 15.76 3.97 -5.67
C ALA A 26 14.98 4.86 -4.69
N GLY A 27 14.71 6.11 -5.05
CA GLY A 27 13.91 7.04 -4.26
C GLY A 27 12.46 6.58 -4.13
N MET A 28 11.85 6.07 -5.21
CA MET A 28 10.51 5.48 -5.18
C MET A 28 10.45 4.23 -4.32
N ILE A 29 11.42 3.31 -4.45
CA ILE A 29 11.49 2.09 -3.62
C ILE A 29 11.67 2.44 -2.15
N TYR A 30 12.52 3.41 -1.84
CA TYR A 30 12.76 3.86 -0.46
C TYR A 30 11.52 4.54 0.14
N GLY A 31 10.82 5.36 -0.63
CA GLY A 31 9.57 6.00 -0.22
C GLY A 31 8.46 4.96 0.05
N CYS A 32 8.29 3.98 -0.84
CA CYS A 32 7.34 2.88 -0.65
C CYS A 32 7.69 1.98 0.56
N HIS A 33 8.98 1.76 0.82
CA HIS A 33 9.40 0.91 1.97
C HIS A 33 9.14 1.57 3.33
N LYS A 34 9.11 2.89 3.40
CA LYS A 34 8.92 3.60 4.67
C LYS A 34 7.48 3.48 5.20
N GLU A 35 6.48 3.37 4.32
CA GLU A 35 5.08 3.14 4.73
C GLU A 35 4.76 1.67 5.05
N GLN A 36 5.50 0.71 4.50
CA GLN A 36 5.23 -0.72 4.70
C GLN A 36 5.67 -1.30 6.05
N ARG A 37 6.32 -0.51 6.92
CA ARG A 37 6.86 -1.01 8.21
C ARG A 37 5.82 -1.25 9.30
N ALA A 38 4.57 -0.90 9.13
CA ALA A 38 3.58 -1.05 10.18
C ALA A 38 2.64 -2.26 9.94
N THR A 39 3.19 -3.45 9.78
CA THR A 39 2.41 -4.72 9.85
C THR A 39 2.12 -5.14 11.29
N GLN A 40 2.58 -4.36 12.28
CA GLN A 40 2.31 -4.66 13.68
C GLN A 40 0.89 -4.23 14.06
N PRO A 41 0.13 -5.09 14.75
CA PRO A 41 -1.19 -4.72 15.25
C PRO A 41 -1.07 -3.54 16.22
N THR A 42 -1.89 -2.53 16.00
CA THR A 42 -1.95 -1.32 16.82
C THR A 42 -3.27 -1.30 17.58
N VAL A 43 -3.19 -1.08 18.89
CA VAL A 43 -4.36 -0.94 19.75
C VAL A 43 -4.83 0.51 19.73
N MET A 44 -6.12 0.72 19.50
CA MET A 44 -6.74 2.04 19.62
C MET A 44 -8.18 1.92 20.18
N PRO A 45 -8.66 2.95 20.91
CA PRO A 45 -10.03 3.00 21.35
C PRO A 45 -11.01 2.93 20.17
N TYR A 46 -12.14 2.28 20.38
CA TYR A 46 -13.17 2.16 19.32
C TYR A 46 -13.62 3.52 18.77
N GLN A 47 -13.80 4.50 19.66
CA GLN A 47 -14.22 5.86 19.29
C GLN A 47 -13.21 6.58 18.37
N ASP A 48 -11.93 6.22 18.45
CA ASP A 48 -10.86 6.84 17.65
C ASP A 48 -10.75 6.22 16.26
N THR A 49 -11.41 5.09 15.99
CA THR A 49 -11.34 4.38 14.69
C THR A 49 -12.03 5.14 13.56
N THR A 50 -12.93 6.07 13.89
CA THR A 50 -13.64 6.90 12.91
C THR A 50 -13.04 8.30 12.75
N ASP A 51 -12.02 8.65 13.57
CA ASP A 51 -11.34 9.94 13.53
C ASP A 51 -10.01 9.83 12.76
N PRO A 52 -9.91 10.39 11.51
CA PRO A 52 -8.71 10.28 10.72
C PRO A 52 -7.49 10.98 11.34
N VAL A 53 -7.68 12.02 12.15
CA VAL A 53 -6.55 12.73 12.79
C VAL A 53 -5.95 11.84 13.88
N LYS A 54 -6.76 11.25 14.73
CA LYS A 54 -6.31 10.32 15.77
C LYS A 54 -5.73 9.03 15.16
N ALA A 55 -6.32 8.55 14.06
CA ALA A 55 -5.78 7.41 13.33
C ALA A 55 -4.41 7.71 12.71
N ALA A 56 -4.21 8.92 12.15
CA ALA A 56 -2.91 9.35 11.63
C ALA A 56 -1.83 9.29 12.70
N ASP A 57 -2.10 9.84 13.87
CA ASP A 57 -1.15 9.87 15.00
C ASP A 57 -0.85 8.46 15.54
N LYS A 58 -1.90 7.70 15.86
CA LYS A 58 -1.77 6.35 16.44
C LYS A 58 -1.12 5.34 15.50
N LEU A 59 -1.48 5.38 14.22
CA LEU A 59 -0.98 4.45 13.21
C LEU A 59 0.27 4.98 12.49
N LYS A 60 0.70 6.21 12.80
CA LYS A 60 1.83 6.92 12.15
C LYS A 60 1.69 6.91 10.63
N LEU A 61 0.55 7.37 10.16
CA LEU A 61 0.19 7.44 8.76
C LEU A 61 0.19 8.89 8.27
N SER A 62 0.28 9.05 6.93
CA SER A 62 -0.10 10.31 6.28
C SER A 62 -1.61 10.53 6.39
N ASP A 63 -2.06 11.78 6.31
CA ASP A 63 -3.47 12.14 6.41
C ASP A 63 -4.35 11.38 5.41
N ASP A 64 -3.87 11.21 4.18
CA ASP A 64 -4.61 10.48 3.14
C ASP A 64 -4.71 8.97 3.44
N SER A 65 -3.64 8.37 3.94
CA SER A 65 -3.65 6.97 4.37
C SER A 65 -4.53 6.76 5.60
N ALA A 66 -4.53 7.70 6.54
CA ALA A 66 -5.40 7.67 7.71
C ALA A 66 -6.88 7.76 7.33
N LYS A 67 -7.24 8.67 6.41
CA LYS A 67 -8.60 8.76 5.85
C LYS A 67 -9.01 7.46 5.17
N ALA A 68 -8.11 6.82 4.42
CA ALA A 68 -8.38 5.54 3.77
C ALA A 68 -8.62 4.43 4.79
N VAL A 69 -7.81 4.34 5.85
CA VAL A 69 -7.98 3.35 6.92
C VAL A 69 -9.29 3.55 7.67
N THR A 70 -9.57 4.78 8.11
CA THR A 70 -10.82 5.08 8.84
C THR A 70 -12.05 4.88 7.98
N GLY A 71 -11.97 5.24 6.68
CA GLY A 71 -13.03 5.00 5.71
C GLY A 71 -13.29 3.50 5.50
N GLU A 72 -12.25 2.69 5.41
CA GLU A 72 -12.40 1.23 5.26
C GLU A 72 -12.96 0.59 6.54
N ILE A 73 -12.48 0.99 7.72
CA ILE A 73 -13.05 0.51 8.99
C ILE A 73 -14.54 0.91 9.08
N TYR A 74 -14.89 2.14 8.74
CA TYR A 74 -16.27 2.59 8.72
C TYR A 74 -17.12 1.78 7.73
N HIS A 75 -16.59 1.51 6.54
CA HIS A 75 -17.26 0.67 5.54
C HIS A 75 -17.50 -0.76 6.06
N ILE A 76 -16.50 -1.38 6.68
CA ILE A 76 -16.64 -2.70 7.32
C ILE A 76 -17.71 -2.67 8.41
N GLN A 77 -17.77 -1.61 9.21
CA GLN A 77 -18.77 -1.46 10.26
C GLN A 77 -20.20 -1.30 9.71
N GLN A 78 -20.35 -0.69 8.53
CA GLN A 78 -21.65 -0.47 7.90
C GLN A 78 -22.15 -1.67 7.10
N THR A 79 -21.26 -2.37 6.39
CA THR A 79 -21.61 -3.44 5.45
C THR A 79 -21.53 -4.84 6.08
N GLN A 80 -20.64 -5.02 7.03
CA GLN A 80 -20.50 -6.26 7.77
C GLN A 80 -20.74 -5.97 9.26
N PRO A 81 -21.87 -6.37 9.81
CA PRO A 81 -22.20 -6.10 11.22
C PRO A 81 -21.22 -6.75 12.21
N THR A 82 -20.33 -7.60 11.72
CA THR A 82 -19.26 -8.22 12.52
C THR A 82 -17.90 -7.92 11.90
N PRO A 83 -16.92 -7.42 12.69
CA PRO A 83 -15.53 -7.33 12.25
C PRO A 83 -15.00 -8.73 11.90
N GLN A 84 -13.92 -8.79 11.13
CA GLN A 84 -13.36 -10.05 10.64
C GLN A 84 -13.04 -11.04 11.78
N VAL A 85 -12.68 -10.53 12.96
CA VAL A 85 -12.50 -11.33 14.17
C VAL A 85 -12.93 -10.50 15.38
N THR A 86 -13.83 -11.06 16.19
CA THR A 86 -14.25 -10.50 17.48
C THR A 86 -13.82 -11.45 18.60
N TYR A 87 -13.16 -10.93 19.62
CA TYR A 87 -12.84 -11.64 20.84
C TYR A 87 -13.70 -11.10 21.97
N TYR A 88 -14.43 -11.97 22.64
CA TYR A 88 -15.02 -11.67 23.94
C TYR A 88 -13.97 -11.97 25.00
N VAL A 89 -13.39 -10.94 25.58
CA VAL A 89 -12.32 -11.08 26.56
C VAL A 89 -12.88 -10.79 27.94
N GLN A 90 -12.89 -11.81 28.79
CA GLN A 90 -13.12 -11.62 30.23
C GLN A 90 -11.80 -11.14 30.86
N ALA A 91 -11.52 -9.86 30.73
CA ALA A 91 -10.37 -9.21 31.36
C ALA A 91 -10.89 -8.11 32.28
N PRO A 92 -10.25 -7.90 33.45
CA PRO A 92 -10.62 -6.83 34.36
C PRO A 92 -10.45 -5.44 33.71
N ASP A 93 -9.59 -5.36 32.69
CA ASP A 93 -9.41 -4.18 31.85
C ASP A 93 -9.40 -4.60 30.37
N LEU A 94 -10.35 -4.09 29.61
CA LEU A 94 -10.52 -4.41 28.20
C LEU A 94 -9.35 -3.89 27.35
N THR A 95 -8.70 -2.82 27.77
CA THR A 95 -7.50 -2.29 27.12
C THR A 95 -6.36 -3.29 27.20
N SER A 96 -6.11 -3.84 28.39
CA SER A 96 -5.12 -4.91 28.58
C SER A 96 -5.47 -6.18 27.79
N GLY A 97 -6.76 -6.47 27.63
CA GLY A 97 -7.25 -7.53 26.76
C GLY A 97 -6.88 -7.28 25.29
N ALA A 98 -7.12 -6.06 24.79
CA ALA A 98 -6.77 -5.67 23.44
C ALA A 98 -5.25 -5.73 23.18
N GLU A 99 -4.43 -5.28 24.13
CA GLU A 99 -2.98 -5.37 24.06
C GLU A 99 -2.50 -6.84 24.02
N THR A 100 -3.15 -7.70 24.78
CA THR A 100 -2.85 -9.13 24.75
C THR A 100 -3.18 -9.75 23.40
N VAL A 101 -4.36 -9.45 22.84
CA VAL A 101 -4.75 -9.88 21.49
C VAL A 101 -3.75 -9.37 20.45
N ALA A 102 -3.37 -8.09 20.52
CA ALA A 102 -2.39 -7.50 19.58
C ALA A 102 -1.02 -8.19 19.68
N ARG A 103 -0.58 -8.53 20.89
CA ARG A 103 0.67 -9.29 21.11
C ARG A 103 0.57 -10.68 20.52
N ASP A 104 -0.52 -11.39 20.76
CA ASP A 104 -0.73 -12.77 20.31
C ASP A 104 -0.81 -12.85 18.77
N ILE A 105 -1.41 -11.83 18.11
CA ILE A 105 -1.39 -11.68 16.65
C ILE A 105 0.04 -11.47 16.16
N ARG A 106 0.82 -10.61 16.82
CA ARG A 106 2.22 -10.32 16.45
C ARG A 106 3.09 -11.57 16.54
N GLU A 107 2.90 -12.37 17.58
CA GLU A 107 3.60 -13.63 17.82
C GLU A 107 3.06 -14.79 16.99
N ALA A 108 2.02 -14.55 16.18
CA ALA A 108 1.34 -15.55 15.36
C ALA A 108 0.92 -16.82 16.14
N LYS A 109 0.48 -16.65 17.40
CA LYS A 109 0.12 -17.79 18.26
C LYS A 109 -0.94 -18.68 17.61
N PRO A 110 -0.85 -20.01 17.78
CA PRO A 110 -1.83 -20.94 17.23
C PRO A 110 -3.27 -20.70 17.73
N SER A 111 -3.42 -20.12 18.94
CA SER A 111 -4.72 -19.74 19.52
C SER A 111 -5.43 -18.61 18.77
N VAL A 112 -4.69 -17.86 17.96
CA VAL A 112 -5.24 -16.76 17.16
C VAL A 112 -5.82 -17.31 15.85
N PRO A 113 -7.08 -16.97 15.48
CA PRO A 113 -7.68 -17.40 14.21
C PRO A 113 -6.82 -17.03 12.99
N ALA A 114 -6.87 -17.87 11.96
CA ALA A 114 -6.08 -17.65 10.75
C ALA A 114 -6.35 -16.27 10.11
N ALA A 115 -7.61 -15.85 10.08
CA ALA A 115 -8.01 -14.54 9.56
C ALA A 115 -7.33 -13.37 10.29
N ALA A 116 -7.10 -13.46 11.61
CA ALA A 116 -6.40 -12.44 12.37
C ALA A 116 -4.88 -12.47 12.15
N ARG A 117 -4.32 -13.63 11.75
CA ARG A 117 -2.89 -13.80 11.45
C ARG A 117 -2.52 -13.44 10.01
N GLU A 118 -3.50 -13.29 9.15
CA GLU A 118 -3.30 -12.90 7.75
C GLU A 118 -2.52 -11.58 7.67
N LYS A 119 -1.57 -11.50 6.72
CA LYS A 119 -0.78 -10.29 6.51
C LYS A 119 -1.59 -9.28 5.71
N THR A 120 -1.80 -8.11 6.30
CA THR A 120 -2.46 -6.97 5.66
C THR A 120 -1.62 -5.71 5.87
N ASP A 121 -1.94 -4.65 5.16
CA ASP A 121 -1.17 -3.40 5.27
C ASP A 121 -1.32 -2.78 6.66
N ARG A 122 -2.47 -2.95 7.29
CA ARG A 122 -2.73 -2.48 8.67
C ARG A 122 -3.58 -3.49 9.43
N THR A 123 -3.27 -3.65 10.69
CA THR A 123 -4.10 -4.41 11.65
C THR A 123 -4.41 -3.49 12.81
N VAL A 124 -5.68 -3.20 13.02
CA VAL A 124 -6.18 -2.36 14.10
C VAL A 124 -6.94 -3.22 15.08
N VAL A 125 -6.56 -3.16 16.34
CA VAL A 125 -7.22 -3.86 17.45
C VAL A 125 -7.92 -2.82 18.31
N THR A 126 -9.22 -2.95 18.49
CA THR A 126 -10.04 -1.97 19.21
C THR A 126 -10.64 -2.59 20.45
N ALA A 127 -10.65 -1.82 21.56
CA ALA A 127 -11.37 -2.13 22.76
C ALA A 127 -12.69 -1.37 22.76
N ASP A 128 -13.81 -2.08 22.70
CA ASP A 128 -15.17 -1.53 22.81
C ASP A 128 -15.69 -1.77 24.22
N HIS A 129 -15.56 -0.73 25.06
CA HIS A 129 -15.97 -0.81 26.47
C HIS A 129 -17.49 -0.90 26.63
N ASP A 130 -18.26 -0.36 25.69
CA ASP A 130 -19.72 -0.37 25.77
C ASP A 130 -20.26 -1.77 25.50
N ARG A 131 -19.63 -2.52 24.59
CA ARG A 131 -20.02 -3.88 24.19
C ARG A 131 -19.16 -4.97 24.81
N GLN A 132 -18.19 -4.61 25.65
CA GLN A 132 -17.29 -5.56 26.32
C GLN A 132 -16.62 -6.53 25.37
N LYS A 133 -16.08 -6.02 24.25
CA LYS A 133 -15.44 -6.83 23.20
C LYS A 133 -14.17 -6.18 22.64
N VAL A 134 -13.32 -7.01 22.08
CA VAL A 134 -12.13 -6.62 21.33
C VAL A 134 -12.32 -7.01 19.87
N ASP A 135 -12.35 -6.04 18.99
CA ASP A 135 -12.48 -6.25 17.56
C ASP A 135 -11.13 -6.09 16.85
N VAL A 136 -10.90 -6.92 15.84
CA VAL A 136 -9.70 -6.89 15.00
C VAL A 136 -10.09 -6.54 13.58
N TYR A 137 -9.61 -5.39 13.09
CA TYR A 137 -9.79 -4.94 11.72
C TYR A 137 -8.53 -5.19 10.91
N LYS A 138 -8.68 -5.88 9.79
CA LYS A 138 -7.63 -6.13 8.81
C LYS A 138 -7.88 -5.24 7.61
N VAL A 139 -7.02 -4.26 7.42
CA VAL A 139 -7.18 -3.23 6.38
C VAL A 139 -6.07 -3.38 5.35
N SER A 140 -6.46 -3.55 4.10
CA SER A 140 -5.57 -3.52 2.95
C SER A 140 -5.72 -2.18 2.24
N LEU A 141 -4.67 -1.36 2.28
CA LEU A 141 -4.68 -0.06 1.62
C LEU A 141 -4.51 -0.25 0.11
N ARG A 142 -5.32 0.44 -0.67
CA ARG A 142 -5.10 0.52 -2.11
C ARG A 142 -3.72 1.14 -2.35
N LYS A 143 -2.86 0.42 -3.09
CA LYS A 143 -1.57 0.95 -3.53
C LYS A 143 -1.79 1.75 -4.82
N PRO A 144 -1.87 3.09 -4.75
CA PRO A 144 -2.20 3.91 -5.91
C PRO A 144 -1.06 3.94 -6.95
N HIS A 145 0.13 3.49 -6.57
CA HIS A 145 1.32 3.51 -7.40
C HIS A 145 1.80 2.09 -7.70
N LYS A 146 1.93 1.77 -8.99
CA LYS A 146 2.39 0.46 -9.46
C LYS A 146 3.39 0.63 -10.59
N ILE A 147 4.47 -0.16 -10.57
CA ILE A 147 5.33 -0.35 -11.74
C ILE A 147 4.80 -1.57 -12.48
N LYS A 148 4.65 -1.45 -13.79
CA LYS A 148 4.15 -2.51 -14.66
C LYS A 148 5.16 -2.86 -15.71
N VAL A 149 5.19 -4.13 -16.08
CA VAL A 149 5.87 -4.62 -17.26
C VAL A 149 4.84 -5.28 -18.16
N GLY A 150 5.00 -5.15 -19.45
CA GLY A 150 4.05 -5.69 -20.40
C GLY A 150 4.68 -5.92 -21.76
N ALA A 151 3.93 -6.56 -22.64
CA ALA A 151 4.28 -6.70 -24.05
C ALA A 151 3.07 -6.31 -24.89
N MET A 152 3.33 -5.73 -26.06
CA MET A 152 2.32 -5.51 -27.07
C MET A 152 2.80 -6.03 -28.42
N THR A 153 1.86 -6.44 -29.25
CA THR A 153 2.14 -6.84 -30.65
C THR A 153 1.42 -5.88 -31.57
N ALA A 154 2.17 -5.28 -32.48
CA ALA A 154 1.65 -4.41 -33.53
C ALA A 154 2.44 -4.67 -34.81
N ASP A 155 1.76 -4.68 -35.96
CA ASP A 155 2.36 -4.91 -37.29
C ASP A 155 3.23 -6.17 -37.36
N GLY A 156 2.79 -7.26 -36.70
CA GLY A 156 3.52 -8.52 -36.64
C GLY A 156 4.83 -8.48 -35.84
N LYS A 157 5.05 -7.43 -35.05
CA LYS A 157 6.25 -7.24 -34.23
C LYS A 157 5.84 -7.18 -32.74
N THR A 158 6.68 -7.77 -31.88
CA THR A 158 6.49 -7.74 -30.44
C THR A 158 7.42 -6.69 -29.80
N TYR A 159 6.86 -5.91 -28.88
CA TYR A 159 7.52 -4.84 -28.14
C TYR A 159 7.41 -5.14 -26.65
N GLY A 160 8.52 -5.06 -25.93
CA GLY A 160 8.52 -5.08 -24.47
C GLY A 160 8.25 -3.68 -23.91
N GLY A 161 7.53 -3.58 -22.83
CA GLY A 161 7.20 -2.29 -22.22
C GLY A 161 7.40 -2.26 -20.72
N ILE A 162 7.67 -1.07 -20.23
CA ILE A 162 7.64 -0.72 -18.82
C ILE A 162 6.72 0.47 -18.63
N GLY A 163 5.97 0.46 -17.54
CA GLY A 163 5.02 1.51 -17.25
C GLY A 163 4.89 1.82 -15.77
N TYR A 164 4.17 2.89 -15.53
CA TYR A 164 3.85 3.36 -14.20
C TYR A 164 2.37 3.73 -14.11
N GLN A 165 1.73 3.26 -13.05
CA GLN A 165 0.36 3.62 -12.72
C GLN A 165 0.37 4.53 -11.49
N ALA A 166 -0.39 5.63 -11.57
CA ALA A 166 -0.67 6.54 -10.47
C ALA A 166 -2.19 6.69 -10.31
N GLY A 167 -2.75 6.06 -9.30
CA GLY A 167 -4.21 5.99 -9.13
C GLY A 167 -4.88 5.34 -10.33
N LYS A 168 -5.77 6.08 -10.99
CA LYS A 168 -6.51 5.61 -12.19
C LYS A 168 -5.77 5.81 -13.51
N TRP A 169 -4.67 6.55 -13.51
CA TRP A 169 -3.88 6.81 -14.70
C TRP A 169 -2.72 5.81 -14.82
N GLU A 170 -2.50 5.32 -16.02
CA GLU A 170 -1.40 4.45 -16.36
C GLU A 170 -0.71 4.94 -17.63
N GLY A 171 0.62 5.04 -17.58
CA GLY A 171 1.46 5.32 -18.74
C GLY A 171 2.42 4.16 -18.97
N MET A 172 2.57 3.72 -20.21
CA MET A 172 3.55 2.71 -20.60
C MET A 172 4.36 3.17 -21.81
N VAL A 173 5.63 2.83 -21.82
CA VAL A 173 6.54 3.01 -22.97
C VAL A 173 6.99 1.65 -23.45
N TYR A 174 7.05 1.50 -24.77
CA TYR A 174 7.39 0.25 -25.42
C TYR A 174 8.60 0.40 -26.31
N THR A 175 9.42 -0.64 -26.32
CA THR A 175 10.62 -0.74 -27.15
C THR A 175 10.80 -2.17 -27.63
N ARG A 176 11.36 -2.33 -28.83
CA ARG A 176 11.74 -3.63 -29.37
C ARG A 176 13.19 -3.98 -29.05
N SER A 177 14.05 -2.99 -29.04
CA SER A 177 15.50 -3.17 -28.94
C SER A 177 16.12 -2.59 -27.67
N GLY A 178 15.33 -1.91 -26.81
CA GLY A 178 15.82 -1.17 -25.66
C GLY A 178 16.56 0.13 -26.00
N LYS A 179 16.75 0.44 -27.29
CA LYS A 179 17.56 1.61 -27.73
C LYS A 179 16.75 2.87 -27.95
N LYS A 180 15.47 2.73 -28.27
CA LYS A 180 14.56 3.86 -28.53
C LYS A 180 13.14 3.49 -28.10
N ILE A 181 12.37 4.49 -27.72
CA ILE A 181 10.93 4.32 -27.50
C ILE A 181 10.26 4.28 -28.87
N GLU A 182 9.47 3.23 -29.12
CA GLU A 182 8.81 3.00 -30.40
C GLU A 182 7.29 3.19 -30.27
N ALA A 183 6.74 3.02 -29.07
CA ALA A 183 5.33 3.33 -28.79
C ALA A 183 5.15 3.79 -27.34
N VAL A 184 4.08 4.53 -27.12
CA VAL A 184 3.63 5.00 -25.79
C VAL A 184 2.14 4.74 -25.70
N SER A 185 1.66 4.30 -24.56
CA SER A 185 0.23 4.23 -24.24
C SER A 185 -0.06 4.99 -22.95
N ILE A 186 -1.24 5.62 -22.91
CA ILE A 186 -1.81 6.21 -21.70
C ILE A 186 -3.21 5.64 -21.56
N THR A 187 -3.50 5.07 -20.42
CA THR A 187 -4.81 4.48 -20.11
C THR A 187 -5.39 5.10 -18.85
N TYR A 188 -6.70 5.11 -18.78
CA TYR A 188 -7.44 5.57 -17.61
C TYR A 188 -8.47 4.53 -17.19
N THR A 189 -8.46 4.15 -15.92
CA THR A 189 -9.42 3.18 -15.37
C THR A 189 -10.75 3.87 -15.10
N LEU A 190 -11.79 3.51 -15.85
CA LEU A 190 -13.12 4.09 -15.72
C LEU A 190 -13.88 3.54 -14.51
N ALA A 191 -13.76 2.23 -14.24
CA ALA A 191 -14.47 1.57 -13.14
C ALA A 191 -13.54 0.56 -12.45
N GLU A 192 -13.74 0.38 -11.17
CA GLU A 192 -13.15 -0.67 -10.33
C GLU A 192 -14.29 -1.22 -9.48
N TRP A 193 -14.43 -2.53 -9.39
CA TRP A 193 -15.44 -3.23 -8.59
C TRP A 193 -14.80 -4.31 -7.71
#